data_e2041169593fdefe918d8c582da13ad7
#
_entry.id   e2041169593fdefe918d8c582da13ad7
#
_cell.length_a   1.000
_cell.length_b   1.000
_cell.length_c   1.000
_cell.angle_alpha   90.00
_cell.angle_beta   90.00
_cell.angle_gamma   90.00
#
_symmetry.space_group_name_H-M   'P 1'
#
loop_
_entity.id
_entity.type
_entity.pdbx_description
1 polymer ?
#
loop_
_entity_poly.entity_id
_entity_poly.type
_entity_poly.pdbx_seq_one_letter_code
_entity_poly.pdbx_strand_id
1 'polypeptide(L)' 'MTTIIDGRELEPPEPLERTLEALDTLADGEDLLLLLYCQPHPLFNVLGRNGYTWSEEVRTDGTREIRIRKQTI' A
#
# COMPACT_ATOMS: atom_id res chain seq x y z
N MET A 1 12.51 -2.55 -8.36
CA MET A 1 12.63 -1.34 -7.51
C MET A 1 11.41 -1.22 -6.61
N THR A 2 11.58 -0.79 -5.37
CA THR A 2 10.49 -0.66 -4.42
C THR A 2 10.18 0.81 -4.19
N THR A 3 8.91 1.18 -4.32
CA THR A 3 8.43 2.53 -3.97
C THR A 3 7.95 2.48 -2.52
N ILE A 4 8.41 3.44 -1.71
CA ILE A 4 8.05 3.48 -0.29
C ILE A 4 7.20 4.72 -0.03
N ILE A 5 6.04 4.52 0.59
CA ILE A 5 5.17 5.59 1.04
C ILE A 5 5.06 5.49 2.56
N ASP A 6 5.54 6.52 3.27
CA ASP A 6 5.40 6.58 4.71
C ASP A 6 4.18 7.42 5.04
N GLY A 7 3.09 6.73 5.37
CA GLY A 7 1.82 7.39 5.71
C GLY A 7 1.55 7.47 7.19
N ARG A 8 2.55 7.18 8.05
CA ARG A 8 2.34 7.12 9.49
C ARG A 8 1.95 8.46 10.12
N GLU A 9 2.40 9.57 9.52
CA GLU A 9 2.09 10.92 9.99
C GLU A 9 1.04 11.64 9.16
N LEU A 10 0.51 10.99 8.13
CA LEU A 10 -0.52 11.56 7.28
C LEU A 10 -1.90 11.29 7.86
N GLU A 11 -2.79 12.26 7.71
CA GLU A 11 -4.17 12.10 8.15
C GLU A 11 -5.05 11.55 7.02
N PRO A 12 -6.03 10.68 7.32
CA PRO A 12 -6.96 10.20 6.31
C PRO A 12 -7.72 11.37 5.66
N PRO A 13 -8.00 11.32 4.34
CA PRO A 13 -7.75 10.21 3.42
C PRO A 13 -6.42 10.29 2.66
N GLU A 14 -5.49 11.12 3.09
CA GLU A 14 -4.25 11.38 2.37
C GLU A 14 -3.41 10.13 2.09
N PRO A 15 -3.23 9.19 3.05
CA PRO A 15 -2.45 7.98 2.74
C PRO A 15 -3.07 7.16 1.61
N LEU A 16 -4.40 7.08 1.55
CA LEU A 16 -5.10 6.36 0.51
C LEU A 16 -4.88 7.03 -0.85
N GLU A 17 -5.02 8.35 -0.90
CA GLU A 17 -4.85 9.11 -2.14
C GLU A 17 -3.44 8.97 -2.69
N ARG A 18 -2.42 9.08 -1.84
CA ARG A 18 -1.02 8.94 -2.26
C ARG A 18 -0.73 7.52 -2.76
N THR A 19 -1.29 6.52 -2.11
CA THR A 19 -1.10 5.15 -2.52
C THR A 19 -1.73 4.89 -3.89
N LEU A 20 -2.94 5.38 -4.12
CA LEU A 20 -3.61 5.20 -5.41
C LEU A 20 -2.86 5.90 -6.55
N GLU A 21 -2.32 7.10 -6.30
CA GLU A 21 -1.50 7.79 -7.29
C GLU A 21 -0.23 6.99 -7.63
N ALA A 22 0.43 6.45 -6.62
CA ALA A 22 1.64 5.65 -6.83
C ALA A 22 1.34 4.36 -7.58
N LEU A 23 0.20 3.75 -7.34
CA LEU A 23 -0.20 2.52 -8.04
C LEU A 23 -0.41 2.76 -9.53
N ASP A 24 -0.87 3.95 -9.92
CA ASP A 24 -1.06 4.28 -11.33
C ASP A 24 0.23 4.24 -12.12
N THR A 25 1.36 4.47 -11.46
CA THR A 25 2.68 4.48 -12.11
C THR A 25 3.50 3.23 -11.80
N LEU A 26 2.95 2.30 -11.03
CA LEU A 26 3.67 1.09 -10.64
C LEU A 26 3.80 0.14 -11.83
N ALA A 27 5.04 -0.23 -12.15
CA ALA A 27 5.29 -1.17 -13.25
C ALA A 27 5.12 -2.61 -12.79
N ASP A 28 4.92 -3.49 -13.75
CA ASP A 28 4.84 -4.93 -13.49
C ASP A 28 6.15 -5.40 -12.85
N GLY A 29 6.04 -6.16 -11.77
CA GLY A 29 7.21 -6.66 -11.05
C GLY A 29 7.78 -5.70 -10.01
N GLU A 30 7.24 -4.48 -9.92
CA GLU A 30 7.62 -3.55 -8.88
C GLU A 30 6.73 -3.70 -7.65
N ASP A 31 7.29 -3.38 -6.47
CA ASP A 31 6.57 -3.39 -5.21
C ASP A 31 6.33 -1.97 -4.73
N LEU A 32 5.22 -1.77 -4.04
CA LEU A 32 4.97 -0.58 -3.26
C LEU A 32 4.89 -0.98 -1.79
N LEU A 33 5.67 -0.31 -0.94
CA LEU A 33 5.64 -0.54 0.50
C LEU A 33 4.97 0.65 1.16
N LEU A 34 3.84 0.40 1.81
CA LEU A 34 3.08 1.43 2.52
C LEU A 34 3.24 1.21 4.02
N LEU A 35 3.61 2.29 4.73
CA LEU A 35 3.78 2.24 6.18
C LEU A 35 2.66 3.04 6.84
N LEU A 36 1.90 2.39 7.72
CA LEU A 36 0.78 2.99 8.43
C LEU A 36 0.75 2.52 9.87
N TYR A 37 -0.04 3.21 10.71
CA TYR A 37 -0.32 2.74 12.07
C TYR A 37 -1.66 2.04 12.21
N CYS A 38 -2.53 2.15 11.20
CA CYS A 38 -3.84 1.51 11.23
C CYS A 38 -4.07 0.73 9.93
N GLN A 39 -5.02 -0.20 9.98
CA GLN A 39 -5.31 -1.06 8.84
C GLN A 39 -6.19 -0.32 7.82
N PRO A 40 -5.74 -0.20 6.55
CA PRO A 40 -6.46 0.59 5.56
C PRO A 40 -7.51 -0.27 4.83
N HIS A 41 -8.62 -0.58 5.50
CA HIS A 41 -9.67 -1.40 4.91
C HIS A 41 -10.20 -0.90 3.56
N PRO A 42 -10.44 0.40 3.36
CA PRO A 42 -10.89 0.89 2.05
C PRO A 42 -9.88 0.61 0.94
N LEU A 43 -8.58 0.69 1.27
CA LEU A 43 -7.54 0.40 0.29
C LEU A 43 -7.58 -1.07 -0.14
N PHE A 44 -7.77 -1.99 0.80
CA PHE A 44 -7.82 -3.41 0.48
C PHE A 44 -8.94 -3.72 -0.50
N ASN A 45 -10.09 -3.07 -0.37
CA ASN A 45 -11.19 -3.24 -1.32
C ASN A 45 -10.80 -2.80 -2.73
N VAL A 46 -10.11 -1.67 -2.84
CA VAL A 46 -9.63 -1.17 -4.13
C VAL A 46 -8.60 -2.11 -4.73
N LEU A 47 -7.66 -2.59 -3.92
CA LEU A 47 -6.62 -3.50 -4.39
C LEU A 47 -7.22 -4.80 -4.94
N GLY A 48 -8.16 -5.38 -4.22
CA GLY A 48 -8.81 -6.61 -4.65
C GLY A 48 -9.57 -6.46 -5.96
N ARG A 49 -10.22 -5.31 -6.16
CA ARG A 49 -10.99 -5.04 -7.38
C ARG A 49 -10.11 -4.82 -8.60
N ASN A 50 -8.88 -4.36 -8.40
CA ASN A 50 -8.01 -3.96 -9.51
C ASN A 50 -6.87 -4.93 -9.78
N GLY A 51 -6.93 -6.13 -9.21
CA GLY A 51 -5.96 -7.17 -9.50
C GLY A 51 -4.61 -7.01 -8.83
N TYR A 52 -4.55 -6.28 -7.73
CA TYR A 52 -3.34 -6.19 -6.93
C TYR A 52 -3.33 -7.26 -5.85
N THR A 53 -2.14 -7.70 -5.47
CA THR A 53 -1.95 -8.57 -4.31
C THR A 53 -1.20 -7.78 -3.25
N TRP A 54 -1.40 -8.16 -1.98
CA TRP A 54 -0.71 -7.48 -0.88
C TRP A 54 -0.47 -8.43 0.28
N SER A 55 0.50 -8.07 1.10
CA SER A 55 0.75 -8.73 2.38
C SER A 55 0.92 -7.67 3.46
N GLU A 56 0.62 -8.03 4.69
CA GLU A 56 0.70 -7.12 5.82
C GLU A 56 1.54 -7.74 6.93
N GLU A 57 2.49 -6.96 7.46
CA GLU A 57 3.26 -7.34 8.64
C GLU A 57 3.19 -6.20 9.64
N VAL A 58 3.12 -6.53 10.93
CA VAL A 58 3.09 -5.54 12.00
C VAL A 58 4.42 -5.57 12.73
N ARG A 59 5.10 -4.42 12.79
CA ARG A 59 6.36 -4.27 13.52
C ARG A 59 6.11 -4.13 15.03
N THR A 60 7.16 -4.26 15.80
CA THR A 60 7.09 -4.15 17.26
C THR A 60 6.64 -2.77 17.75
N ASP A 61 6.85 -1.73 16.95
CA ASP A 61 6.44 -0.36 17.28
C ASP A 61 5.00 -0.05 16.86
N GLY A 62 4.27 -1.03 16.31
CA GLY A 62 2.91 -0.84 15.83
C GLY A 62 2.81 -0.44 14.37
N THR A 63 3.92 -0.23 13.68
CA THR A 63 3.91 0.10 12.25
C THR A 63 3.42 -1.10 11.45
N ARG A 64 2.44 -0.87 10.59
CA ARG A 64 1.97 -1.88 9.63
C ARG A 64 2.68 -1.67 8.31
N GLU A 65 3.37 -2.70 7.85
CA GLU A 65 4.00 -2.71 6.54
C GLU A 65 3.09 -3.42 5.57
N ILE A 66 2.59 -2.70 4.60
CA ILE A 66 1.71 -3.27 3.59
C ILE A 66 2.47 -3.27 2.27
N ARG A 67 2.81 -4.46 1.80
CA ARG A 67 3.54 -4.63 0.55
C ARG A 67 2.56 -4.97 -0.55
N ILE A 68 2.50 -4.13 -1.56
CA ILE A 68 1.54 -4.23 -2.65
C ILE A 68 2.27 -4.55 -3.94
N ARG A 69 1.76 -5.52 -4.69
CA ARG A 69 2.28 -5.88 -6.00
C ARG A 69 1.16 -5.91 -7.02
N LYS A 70 1.50 -5.51 -8.23
CA LYS A 70 0.58 -5.65 -9.35
C LYS A 70 0.60 -7.11 -9.78
N GLN A 71 -0.58 -7.71 -9.85
CA GLN A 71 -0.68 -9.11 -10.25
C GLN A 71 -0.42 -9.23 -11.76
N THR A 72 0.63 -9.95 -12.11
CA THR A 72 0.92 -10.26 -13.51
C THR A 72 0.32 -11.63 -13.83
N ILE A 73 -0.39 -11.69 -14.94
CA ILE A 73 -0.97 -12.95 -15.43
C ILE A 73 -0.11 -13.47 -16.57
#